data_bf766bd659205aa82a97fda8b62d9c87
#
_entry.id   bf766bd659205aa82a97fda8b62d9c87
#
_cell.length_a   1.000
_cell.length_b   1.000
_cell.length_c   1.000
_cell.angle_alpha   90.00
_cell.angle_beta   90.00
_cell.angle_gamma   90.00
#
_symmetry.space_group_name_H-M   'P 1'
#
loop_
_entity.id
_entity.type
_entity.pdbx_description
1 polymer ?
#
loop_
_entity_poly.entity_id
_entity_poly.type
_entity_poly.pdbx_seq_one_letter_code
_entity_poly.pdbx_strand_id
1 'polypeptide(L)'
;MLFTEFGNKGKPPVLLLHGMMQDWWSEYKLLKPLEEHYRLIIPAQDGFYEGSNDFTSFADQARQIEEYVQTNYNGKVHGAYGASQGGLMLTELLTRNKIELGTVIMDGCSVFHREFFSS
;
A
#
# COMPACT_ATOMS: atom_id res chain seq x y z
N MET A 1 10.74 5.22 4.78
CA MET A 1 9.47 5.28 4.02
C MET A 1 8.67 6.51 4.43
N LEU A 2 8.10 7.19 3.46
CA LEU A 2 7.29 8.38 3.70
C LEU A 2 5.81 8.01 3.55
N PHE A 3 4.99 8.32 4.56
CA PHE A 3 3.55 8.04 4.52
C PHE A 3 2.79 9.36 4.32
N THR A 4 1.97 9.40 3.29
CA THR A 4 1.11 10.54 3.00
C THR A 4 -0.35 10.08 3.06
N GLU A 5 -1.21 10.88 3.69
CA GLU A 5 -2.62 10.53 3.81
C GLU A 5 -3.51 11.66 3.29
N PHE A 6 -4.60 11.26 2.65
CA PHE A 6 -5.59 12.18 2.08
C PHE A 6 -6.99 11.72 2.46
N GLY A 7 -7.91 12.67 2.47
CA GLY A 7 -9.31 12.39 2.76
C GLY A 7 -9.64 12.57 4.24
N ASN A 8 -10.90 12.32 4.58
CA ASN A 8 -11.41 12.51 5.93
C ASN A 8 -10.94 11.37 6.85
N LYS A 9 -10.40 11.72 8.01
CA LYS A 9 -9.90 10.74 8.97
C LYS A 9 -10.97 9.78 9.49
N GLY A 10 -12.24 10.14 9.43
CA GLY A 10 -13.33 9.26 9.84
C GLY A 10 -13.73 8.22 8.82
N LYS A 11 -13.18 8.29 7.61
CA LYS A 11 -13.49 7.32 6.56
C LYS A 11 -12.61 6.07 6.66
N PRO A 12 -13.09 4.92 6.12
CA PRO A 12 -12.30 3.70 6.16
C PRO A 12 -10.94 3.85 5.47
N PRO A 13 -9.84 3.41 6.08
CA PRO A 13 -8.51 3.57 5.52
C PRO A 13 -8.21 2.54 4.42
N VAL A 14 -7.57 3.00 3.35
CA VAL A 14 -7.14 2.17 2.21
C VAL A 14 -5.69 2.44 1.91
N LEU A 15 -4.88 1.39 1.74
CA LEU A 15 -3.49 1.49 1.34
C LEU A 15 -3.39 1.52 -0.19
N LEU A 16 -2.64 2.49 -0.71
CA LEU A 16 -2.35 2.60 -2.14
C LEU A 16 -0.85 2.44 -2.36
N LEU A 17 -0.44 1.32 -2.95
CA LEU A 17 0.97 0.99 -3.14
C LEU A 17 1.36 1.19 -4.59
N HIS A 18 2.32 2.11 -4.82
CA HIS A 18 2.73 2.51 -6.16
C HIS A 18 3.63 1.46 -6.83
N GLY A 19 3.71 1.53 -8.17
CA GLY A 19 4.57 0.68 -8.97
C GLY A 19 6.02 1.16 -8.99
N MET A 20 6.90 0.31 -9.52
CA MET A 20 8.34 0.56 -9.53
C MET A 20 8.72 1.80 -10.34
N MET A 21 8.09 1.99 -11.48
CA MET A 21 8.42 3.09 -12.40
C MET A 21 7.57 4.33 -12.16
N GLN A 22 6.81 4.33 -11.08
CA GLN A 22 5.91 5.42 -10.72
C GLN A 22 6.27 5.91 -9.33
N ASP A 23 6.10 7.21 -9.10
CA ASP A 23 6.20 7.74 -7.75
C ASP A 23 4.84 7.57 -7.05
N TRP A 24 4.83 7.79 -5.74
CA TRP A 24 3.61 7.66 -4.94
C TRP A 24 2.52 8.62 -5.42
N TRP A 25 2.91 9.74 -6.00
CA TRP A 25 2.00 10.78 -6.47
C TRP A 25 1.14 10.31 -7.64
N SER A 26 1.70 9.46 -8.51
CA SER A 26 0.97 8.92 -9.65
C SER A 26 -0.23 8.09 -9.21
N GLU A 27 -0.05 7.27 -8.18
CA GLU A 27 -1.16 6.45 -7.67
C GLU A 27 -2.24 7.33 -7.06
N TYR A 28 -1.88 8.35 -6.33
CA TYR A 28 -2.85 9.27 -5.75
C TYR A 28 -3.67 9.97 -6.82
N LYS A 29 -3.02 10.48 -7.88
CA LYS A 29 -3.73 11.17 -8.96
C LYS A 29 -4.75 10.27 -9.63
N LEU A 30 -4.40 9.01 -9.84
CA LEU A 30 -5.28 8.04 -10.48
C LEU A 30 -6.48 7.69 -9.59
N LEU A 31 -6.27 7.59 -8.30
CA LEU A 31 -7.27 7.09 -7.36
C LEU A 31 -7.90 8.19 -6.51
N LYS A 32 -7.59 9.45 -6.79
CA LYS A 32 -8.11 10.59 -6.06
C LYS A 32 -9.64 10.59 -5.88
N PRO A 33 -10.45 10.16 -6.87
CA PRO A 33 -11.90 10.13 -6.68
C PRO A 33 -12.36 9.27 -5.50
N LEU A 34 -11.55 8.34 -5.03
CA LEU A 34 -11.89 7.52 -3.87
C LEU A 34 -11.84 8.29 -2.56
N GLU A 35 -11.23 9.48 -2.55
CA GLU A 35 -11.09 10.32 -1.35
C GLU A 35 -12.42 10.67 -0.71
N GLU A 36 -13.49 10.72 -1.48
CA GLU A 36 -14.82 11.02 -0.97
C GLU A 36 -15.35 9.95 -0.02
N HIS A 37 -14.88 8.71 -0.21
CA HIS A 37 -15.41 7.56 0.51
C HIS A 37 -14.39 6.90 1.43
N TYR A 38 -13.11 7.18 1.26
CA TYR A 38 -12.04 6.50 1.96
C TYR A 38 -10.96 7.46 2.42
N ARG A 39 -10.26 7.08 3.47
CA ARG A 39 -9.01 7.71 3.87
C ARG A 39 -7.88 7.02 3.10
N LEU A 40 -7.17 7.75 2.24
CA LEU A 40 -6.14 7.18 1.40
C LEU A 40 -4.77 7.27 2.09
N ILE A 41 -4.10 6.13 2.25
CA ILE A 41 -2.77 6.04 2.84
C ILE A 41 -1.81 5.63 1.74
N ILE A 42 -0.86 6.50 1.42
CA ILE A 42 0.08 6.28 0.32
C ILE A 42 1.51 6.24 0.86
N PRO A 43 2.06 5.03 1.09
CA PRO A 43 3.46 4.91 1.46
C PRO A 43 4.34 5.09 0.23
N ALA A 44 5.28 6.02 0.30
CA ALA A 44 6.32 6.16 -0.71
C ALA A 44 7.49 5.29 -0.26
N GLN A 45 7.77 4.24 -1.04
CA GLN A 45 8.81 3.29 -0.69
C GLN A 45 10.20 3.93 -0.72
N ASP A 46 11.10 3.41 0.10
CA ASP A 46 12.48 3.88 0.11
C ASP A 46 13.10 3.73 -1.28
N GLY A 47 13.88 4.73 -1.69
CA GLY A 47 14.45 4.78 -3.03
C GLY A 47 13.57 5.47 -4.08
N PHE A 48 12.31 5.80 -3.73
CA PHE A 48 11.35 6.36 -4.69
C PHE A 48 10.92 7.79 -4.38
N TYR A 49 11.59 8.46 -3.45
CA TYR A 49 11.34 9.88 -3.20
C TYR A 49 12.64 10.56 -2.77
N GLU A 50 12.70 11.87 -2.97
CA GLU A 50 13.89 12.65 -2.68
C GLU A 50 14.18 12.64 -1.18
N GLY A 51 15.45 12.41 -0.82
CA GLY A 51 15.87 12.36 0.58
C GLY A 51 15.62 11.03 1.26
N SER A 52 15.08 10.05 0.55
CA SER A 52 14.81 8.73 1.15
C SER A 52 16.09 7.93 1.38
N ASN A 53 15.98 6.92 2.24
CA ASN A 53 16.98 5.88 2.32
C ASN A 53 16.93 5.01 1.07
N ASP A 54 17.97 4.22 0.84
CA ASP A 54 17.97 3.27 -0.26
C ASP A 54 16.96 2.14 0.01
N PHE A 55 16.36 1.64 -1.07
CA PHE A 55 15.51 0.46 -0.98
C PHE A 55 16.37 -0.73 -0.56
N THR A 56 15.95 -1.46 0.47
CA THR A 56 16.69 -2.61 0.98
C THR A 56 16.06 -3.94 0.56
N SER A 57 14.77 -4.14 0.89
CA SER A 57 14.07 -5.37 0.54
C SER A 57 12.57 -5.17 0.69
N PHE A 58 11.79 -6.04 0.06
CA PHE A 58 10.35 -6.04 0.28
C PHE A 58 10.00 -6.35 1.73
N ALA A 59 10.76 -7.22 2.38
CA ALA A 59 10.52 -7.54 3.78
C ALA A 59 10.70 -6.32 4.68
N ASP A 60 11.73 -5.53 4.44
CA ASP A 60 11.97 -4.31 5.22
C ASP A 60 10.87 -3.27 4.96
N GLN A 61 10.48 -3.09 3.71
CA GLN A 61 9.40 -2.15 3.36
C GLN A 61 8.07 -2.60 3.97
N ALA A 62 7.79 -3.90 3.91
CA ALA A 62 6.58 -4.46 4.52
C ALA A 62 6.56 -4.22 6.02
N ARG A 63 7.68 -4.42 6.70
CA ARG A 63 7.79 -4.17 8.13
C ARG A 63 7.44 -2.72 8.48
N GLN A 64 7.92 -1.77 7.69
CA GLN A 64 7.63 -0.36 7.91
C GLN A 64 6.13 -0.06 7.73
N ILE A 65 5.50 -0.66 6.73
CA ILE A 65 4.06 -0.52 6.53
C ILE A 65 3.29 -1.14 7.69
N GLU A 66 3.68 -2.33 8.11
CA GLU A 66 3.04 -3.00 9.24
C GLU A 66 3.10 -2.17 10.52
N GLU A 67 4.26 -1.62 10.82
CA GLU A 67 4.43 -0.76 11.99
C GLU A 67 3.53 0.47 11.94
N TYR A 68 3.44 1.09 10.77
CA TYR A 68 2.60 2.27 10.59
C TYR A 68 1.11 1.92 10.78
N VAL A 69 0.65 0.84 10.20
CA VAL A 69 -0.75 0.42 10.30
C VAL A 69 -1.07 -0.01 11.72
N GLN A 70 -0.16 -0.71 12.39
CA GLN A 70 -0.36 -1.11 13.78
C GLN A 70 -0.44 0.09 14.71
N THR A 71 0.42 1.08 14.51
CA THR A 71 0.45 2.27 15.35
C THR A 71 -0.75 3.18 15.13
N ASN A 72 -1.16 3.38 13.89
CA ASN A 72 -2.15 4.40 13.55
C ASN A 72 -3.56 3.85 13.30
N TYR A 73 -3.69 2.55 13.02
CA TYR A 73 -4.96 1.94 12.60
C TYR A 73 -5.25 0.61 13.30
N ASN A 74 -4.58 0.35 14.40
CA ASN A 74 -4.78 -0.88 15.19
C ASN A 74 -4.55 -2.17 14.37
N GLY A 75 -3.65 -2.10 13.39
CA GLY A 75 -3.27 -3.26 12.60
C GLY A 75 -4.24 -3.64 11.49
N LYS A 76 -5.17 -2.75 11.14
CA LYS A 76 -6.22 -3.07 10.18
C LYS A 76 -6.50 -1.92 9.22
N VAL A 77 -6.63 -2.24 7.93
CA VAL A 77 -7.15 -1.30 6.92
C VAL A 77 -8.37 -1.92 6.24
N HIS A 78 -9.19 -1.06 5.63
CA HIS A 78 -10.41 -1.49 4.95
C HIS A 78 -10.10 -2.19 3.63
N GLY A 79 -9.04 -1.76 2.95
CA GLY A 79 -8.64 -2.34 1.69
C GLY A 79 -7.22 -1.91 1.31
N ALA A 80 -6.69 -2.54 0.27
CA ALA A 80 -5.36 -2.23 -0.23
C ALA A 80 -5.33 -2.43 -1.74
N TYR A 81 -4.69 -1.50 -2.43
CA TYR A 81 -4.49 -1.54 -3.88
C TYR A 81 -3.00 -1.48 -4.17
N GLY A 82 -2.54 -2.32 -5.09
CA GLY A 82 -1.14 -2.32 -5.51
C GLY A 82 -1.03 -2.49 -7.01
N ALA A 83 -0.26 -1.61 -7.66
CA ALA A 83 -0.01 -1.66 -9.09
C ALA A 83 1.41 -2.14 -9.33
N SER A 84 1.58 -3.13 -10.20
CA SER A 84 2.89 -3.64 -10.60
C SER A 84 3.71 -4.05 -9.37
N GLN A 85 4.80 -3.37 -9.06
CA GLN A 85 5.63 -3.66 -7.90
C GLN A 85 4.87 -3.47 -6.57
N GLY A 86 3.89 -2.57 -6.56
CA GLY A 86 3.00 -2.43 -5.41
C GLY A 86 2.24 -3.70 -5.12
N GLY A 87 1.87 -4.46 -6.16
CA GLY A 87 1.26 -5.77 -6.01
C GLY A 87 2.20 -6.78 -5.38
N LEU A 88 3.49 -6.72 -5.71
CA LEU A 88 4.50 -7.57 -5.06
C LEU A 88 4.61 -7.23 -3.57
N MET A 89 4.51 -5.96 -3.22
CA MET A 89 4.50 -5.53 -1.82
C MET A 89 3.26 -6.06 -1.09
N LEU A 90 2.09 -6.02 -1.74
CA LEU A 90 0.88 -6.62 -1.17
C LEU A 90 1.06 -8.11 -0.93
N THR A 91 1.69 -8.81 -1.87
CA THR A 91 1.99 -10.23 -1.71
C THR A 91 2.85 -10.48 -0.48
N GLU A 92 3.85 -9.65 -0.28
CA GLU A 92 4.71 -9.74 0.90
C GLU A 92 3.90 -9.53 2.18
N LEU A 93 3.07 -8.49 2.23
CA LEU A 93 2.23 -8.18 3.39
C LEU A 93 1.25 -9.34 3.71
N LEU A 94 0.64 -9.91 2.68
CA LEU A 94 -0.28 -11.03 2.84
C LEU A 94 0.45 -12.27 3.38
N THR A 95 1.61 -12.56 2.84
CA THR A 95 2.42 -13.71 3.26
C THR A 95 2.85 -13.58 4.71
N ARG A 96 3.23 -12.37 5.13
CA ARG A 96 3.64 -12.11 6.51
C ARG A 96 2.48 -12.15 7.50
N ASN A 97 1.29 -11.82 7.04
CA ASN A 97 0.07 -11.89 7.83
C ASN A 97 0.15 -11.17 9.19
N LYS A 98 0.75 -9.99 9.21
CA LYS A 98 0.92 -9.19 10.42
C LYS A 98 -0.17 -8.13 10.61
N ILE A 99 -0.85 -7.76 9.52
CA ILE A 99 -1.94 -6.79 9.53
C ILE A 99 -3.09 -7.31 8.68
N GLU A 100 -4.30 -6.80 8.92
CA GLU A 100 -5.46 -7.13 8.12
C GLU A 100 -5.62 -6.11 6.99
N LEU A 101 -5.64 -6.58 5.76
CA LEU A 101 -5.71 -5.71 4.58
C LEU A 101 -7.11 -5.50 4.03
N GLY A 102 -8.09 -6.30 4.47
CA GLY A 102 -9.45 -6.21 3.93
C GLY A 102 -9.50 -6.67 2.47
N THR A 103 -10.16 -5.88 1.63
CA THR A 103 -10.23 -6.18 0.19
C THR A 103 -8.93 -5.80 -0.49
N VAL A 104 -8.32 -6.75 -1.21
CA VAL A 104 -7.04 -6.54 -1.89
C VAL A 104 -7.26 -6.55 -3.40
N ILE A 105 -6.75 -5.52 -4.06
CA ILE A 105 -6.81 -5.39 -5.52
C ILE A 105 -5.40 -5.23 -6.06
N MET A 106 -5.02 -6.11 -6.98
CA MET A 106 -3.72 -6.06 -7.64
C MET A 106 -3.90 -5.77 -9.12
N ASP A 107 -3.15 -4.80 -9.64
CA ASP A 107 -3.24 -4.38 -11.02
C ASP A 107 -1.87 -4.50 -11.68
N GLY A 108 -1.81 -5.17 -12.84
CA GLY A 108 -0.56 -5.35 -13.55
C GLY A 108 0.38 -6.39 -12.97
N CYS A 109 -0.09 -7.21 -12.02
CA CYS A 109 0.69 -8.29 -11.43
C CYS A 109 0.26 -9.61 -12.05
N SER A 110 0.85 -9.97 -13.16
CA SER A 110 0.36 -11.05 -13.99
C SER A 110 0.59 -12.45 -13.43
N VAL A 111 1.56 -12.64 -12.56
CA VAL A 111 2.02 -13.98 -12.18
C VAL A 111 1.28 -14.58 -11.00
N PHE A 112 0.95 -13.76 -10.01
CA PHE A 112 0.47 -14.29 -8.72
C PHE A 112 -0.99 -13.97 -8.40
N HIS A 113 -1.66 -13.16 -9.20
CA HIS A 113 -2.94 -12.57 -8.83
C HIS A 113 -4.04 -13.58 -8.51
N ARG A 114 -4.05 -14.72 -9.17
CA ARG A 114 -5.12 -15.72 -8.99
C ARG A 114 -5.20 -16.28 -7.59
N GLU A 115 -4.05 -16.54 -7.00
CA GLU A 115 -3.99 -17.19 -5.70
C GLU A 115 -4.39 -16.26 -4.58
N PHE A 116 -4.22 -14.96 -4.78
CA PHE A 116 -4.51 -13.99 -3.74
C PHE A 116 -5.93 -13.44 -3.82
N PHE A 117 -6.56 -13.49 -4.98
CA PHE A 117 -7.93 -13.03 -5.12
C PHE A 117 -8.97 -14.05 -4.68
N SER A 118 -8.61 -15.28 -4.58
CA SER A 118 -9.54 -16.33 -4.21
C SER A 118 -9.77 -16.45 -2.71
N SER A 119 -9.02 -15.73 -1.92
CA SER A 119 -9.13 -15.80 -0.46
C SER A 119 -10.13 -14.85 0.15
#